data_5e20a08766eb38d860340df5638e3caa
#
_entry.id   5e20a08766eb38d860340df5638e3caa
#
_cell.length_a   1.000
_cell.length_b   1.000
_cell.length_c   1.000
_cell.angle_alpha   90.00
_cell.angle_beta   90.00
_cell.angle_gamma   90.00
#
_symmetry.space_group_name_H-M   'P 1'
#
loop_
_entity.id
_entity.type
_entity.pdbx_description
1 polymer ?
#
loop_
_entity_poly.entity_id
_entity_poly.type
_entity_poly.pdbx_seq_one_letter_code
_entity_poly.pdbx_strand_id
1 'polypeptide(L)'
;DCKRKGFALDIDTMDKETLEDIESYLRNEHTLLEEYPNIFAKFPANTDTKRKSPKPQPRGNNTICALFNKLKAFYNWAIEKGKTANDPFKSYEGVTSEKYGTPYYITLEERNQIADFDLSARPALATQRDIFIFQCCIGCRVSDLMRLTESNIIDGAVEYIPTKTKGENQKTVSVPLNNRAMEILNRYKGNTKKGLILPFISSQKYNDAIKEIFTVCGVTRNVTVVDSITGEEVQRPINKVASSHMARRCFVGNLYQKIQDPNLIASMSGHAEGSKAFARYRAI
;
A
#
# COMPACT_ATOMS: atom_id res chain seq x y z
N ASP A 1 13.64 -18.51 -11.83
CA ASP A 1 13.46 -18.09 -13.23
C ASP A 1 14.59 -18.55 -14.16
N CYS A 2 15.86 -18.51 -13.73
CA CYS A 2 16.97 -19.09 -14.48
C CYS A 2 16.73 -20.57 -14.83
N LYS A 3 16.17 -21.34 -13.89
CA LYS A 3 15.79 -22.74 -14.15
C LYS A 3 14.71 -22.89 -15.22
N ARG A 4 13.80 -21.93 -15.33
CA ARG A 4 12.77 -21.91 -16.39
C ARG A 4 13.36 -21.60 -17.75
N LYS A 5 14.31 -20.67 -17.83
CA LYS A 5 15.03 -20.32 -19.07
C LYS A 5 16.14 -21.31 -19.45
N GLY A 6 16.58 -22.18 -18.53
CA GLY A 6 17.61 -23.19 -18.81
C GLY A 6 19.04 -22.65 -18.80
N PHE A 7 19.34 -21.48 -18.24
CA PHE A 7 20.67 -20.95 -18.04
C PHE A 7 21.00 -20.65 -16.59
N ALA A 8 22.25 -20.69 -16.21
CA ALA A 8 22.75 -20.31 -14.91
C ALA A 8 23.16 -18.83 -14.90
N LEU A 9 22.83 -18.10 -13.85
CA LEU A 9 23.36 -16.77 -13.59
C LEU A 9 24.57 -16.91 -12.67
N ASP A 10 25.71 -16.33 -13.10
CA ASP A 10 26.92 -16.24 -12.32
C ASP A 10 27.15 -14.78 -11.91
N ILE A 11 27.43 -14.55 -10.65
CA ILE A 11 27.63 -13.20 -10.13
C ILE A 11 28.90 -12.53 -10.66
N ASP A 12 29.89 -13.31 -11.05
CA ASP A 12 31.18 -12.80 -11.57
C ASP A 12 31.13 -12.41 -13.04
N THR A 13 30.15 -12.95 -13.78
CA THR A 13 30.03 -12.74 -15.24
C THR A 13 28.79 -11.98 -15.67
N MET A 14 27.88 -11.69 -14.72
CA MET A 14 26.67 -10.90 -15.01
C MET A 14 27.07 -9.49 -15.46
N ASP A 15 26.52 -9.05 -16.57
CA ASP A 15 26.77 -7.75 -17.18
C ASP A 15 25.49 -6.93 -17.34
N LYS A 16 25.59 -5.77 -17.99
CA LYS A 16 24.46 -4.90 -18.32
C LYS A 16 23.42 -5.64 -19.17
N GLU A 17 23.82 -6.38 -20.17
CA GLU A 17 22.93 -7.09 -21.09
C GLU A 17 22.14 -8.17 -20.36
N THR A 18 22.76 -8.88 -19.43
CA THR A 18 22.08 -9.83 -18.54
C THR A 18 21.02 -9.15 -17.67
N LEU A 19 21.29 -7.93 -17.15
CA LEU A 19 20.30 -7.17 -16.39
C LEU A 19 19.12 -6.73 -17.27
N GLU A 20 19.38 -6.29 -18.50
CA GLU A 20 18.34 -5.93 -19.48
C GLU A 20 17.48 -7.15 -19.86
N ASP A 21 18.08 -8.32 -20.03
CA ASP A 21 17.37 -9.58 -20.25
C ASP A 21 16.47 -9.97 -19.06
N ILE A 22 16.97 -9.80 -17.84
CA ILE A 22 16.20 -10.05 -16.62
C ILE A 22 15.01 -9.06 -16.54
N GLU A 23 15.22 -7.79 -16.87
CA GLU A 23 14.14 -6.80 -16.90
C GLU A 23 13.09 -7.19 -17.94
N SER A 24 13.50 -7.50 -19.16
CA SER A 24 12.62 -7.94 -20.24
C SER A 24 11.83 -9.18 -19.85
N TYR A 25 12.48 -10.17 -19.25
CA TYR A 25 11.79 -11.35 -18.73
C TYR A 25 10.75 -11.01 -17.68
N LEU A 26 11.09 -10.16 -16.70
CA LEU A 26 10.16 -9.76 -15.62
C LEU A 26 8.93 -9.02 -16.14
N ARG A 27 9.10 -8.24 -17.22
CA ARG A 27 7.99 -7.54 -17.88
C ARG A 27 7.06 -8.50 -18.62
N ASN A 28 7.62 -9.52 -19.26
CA ASN A 28 6.93 -10.37 -20.21
C ASN A 28 6.63 -11.79 -19.66
N GLU A 29 6.98 -12.12 -18.41
CA GLU A 29 6.76 -13.47 -17.85
C GLU A 29 5.31 -13.96 -18.00
N HIS A 30 4.34 -13.06 -17.94
CA HIS A 30 2.92 -13.41 -18.06
C HIS A 30 2.53 -13.92 -19.44
N THR A 31 3.20 -13.48 -20.51
CA THR A 31 2.98 -13.97 -21.88
C THR A 31 3.69 -15.31 -22.11
N LEU A 32 4.85 -15.49 -21.49
CA LEU A 32 5.66 -16.72 -21.60
C LEU A 32 4.94 -17.95 -20.99
N LEU A 33 3.99 -17.74 -20.10
CA LEU A 33 3.18 -18.83 -19.54
C LEU A 33 2.41 -19.59 -20.63
N GLU A 34 1.90 -18.89 -21.63
CA GLU A 34 1.15 -19.47 -22.74
C GLU A 34 2.07 -20.15 -23.76
N GLU A 35 3.25 -19.57 -23.96
CA GLU A 35 4.26 -20.07 -24.89
C GLU A 35 5.00 -21.31 -24.36
N TYR A 36 5.30 -21.33 -23.04
CA TYR A 36 6.08 -22.40 -22.40
C TYR A 36 5.36 -23.05 -21.19
N PRO A 37 4.11 -23.57 -21.34
CA PRO A 37 3.31 -24.03 -20.21
C PRO A 37 3.96 -25.17 -19.43
N ASN A 38 4.69 -26.06 -20.12
CA ASN A 38 5.36 -27.20 -19.49
C ASN A 38 6.52 -26.78 -18.59
N ILE A 39 7.23 -25.67 -18.93
CA ILE A 39 8.31 -25.14 -18.10
C ILE A 39 7.73 -24.54 -16.83
N PHE A 40 6.64 -23.76 -16.92
CA PHE A 40 5.97 -23.18 -15.77
C PHE A 40 5.31 -24.24 -14.85
N ALA A 41 4.78 -25.32 -15.42
CA ALA A 41 4.26 -26.45 -14.65
C ALA A 41 5.37 -27.16 -13.84
N LYS A 42 6.60 -27.29 -14.41
CA LYS A 42 7.75 -27.89 -13.75
C LYS A 42 8.29 -27.06 -12.57
N PHE A 43 8.16 -25.73 -12.63
CA PHE A 43 8.64 -24.79 -11.61
C PHE A 43 7.51 -23.90 -11.13
N PRO A 44 6.52 -24.43 -10.38
CA PRO A 44 5.39 -23.63 -9.90
C PRO A 44 5.87 -22.55 -8.92
N ALA A 45 5.22 -21.39 -8.96
CA ALA A 45 5.53 -20.27 -8.04
C ALA A 45 5.17 -20.58 -6.59
N ASN A 46 4.26 -21.52 -6.36
CA ASN A 46 3.83 -21.96 -5.04
C ASN A 46 4.05 -23.47 -4.88
N THR A 47 4.80 -23.86 -3.88
CA THR A 47 5.06 -25.27 -3.55
C THR A 47 4.01 -25.86 -2.59
N ASP A 48 3.11 -25.05 -2.02
CA ASP A 48 2.00 -25.52 -1.18
C ASP A 48 0.94 -26.18 -2.06
N THR A 49 0.81 -27.50 -1.97
CA THR A 49 -0.15 -28.30 -2.75
C THR A 49 -1.62 -27.94 -2.49
N LYS A 50 -1.92 -27.28 -1.38
CA LYS A 50 -3.28 -26.81 -1.02
C LYS A 50 -3.65 -25.48 -1.69
N ARG A 51 -2.69 -24.77 -2.26
CA ARG A 51 -2.89 -23.48 -2.91
C ARG A 51 -2.53 -23.56 -4.38
N LYS A 52 -3.44 -23.07 -5.24
CA LYS A 52 -3.10 -22.92 -6.66
C LYS A 52 -1.95 -21.90 -6.79
N SER A 53 -0.95 -22.23 -7.58
CA SER A 53 0.09 -21.25 -7.95
C SER A 53 -0.57 -20.08 -8.68
N PRO A 54 -0.31 -18.83 -8.28
CA PRO A 54 -0.83 -17.68 -8.99
C PRO A 54 -0.24 -17.67 -10.40
N LYS A 55 -1.08 -17.40 -11.41
CA LYS A 55 -0.58 -17.14 -12.76
C LYS A 55 0.26 -15.86 -12.75
N PRO A 56 1.39 -15.82 -13.46
CA PRO A 56 2.14 -14.58 -13.65
C PRO A 56 1.22 -13.47 -14.18
N GLN A 57 1.33 -12.29 -13.60
CA GLN A 57 0.61 -11.10 -14.02
C GLN A 57 1.60 -10.05 -14.53
N PRO A 58 1.19 -9.13 -15.42
CA PRO A 58 2.02 -8.00 -15.82
C PRO A 58 2.57 -7.27 -14.58
N ARG A 59 3.87 -7.01 -14.56
CA ARG A 59 4.50 -6.27 -13.47
C ARG A 59 4.66 -4.81 -13.84
N GLY A 60 4.22 -3.93 -12.94
CA GLY A 60 4.43 -2.51 -13.08
C GLY A 60 5.89 -2.12 -12.81
N ASN A 61 6.27 -0.94 -13.33
CA ASN A 61 7.61 -0.41 -13.25
C ASN A 61 8.16 -0.36 -11.81
N ASN A 62 7.37 0.08 -10.84
CA ASN A 62 7.78 0.15 -9.42
C ASN A 62 8.04 -1.24 -8.81
N THR A 63 7.33 -2.28 -9.27
CA THR A 63 7.57 -3.65 -8.83
C THR A 63 8.92 -4.15 -9.35
N ILE A 64 9.23 -3.88 -10.62
CA ILE A 64 10.50 -4.26 -11.23
C ILE A 64 11.63 -3.48 -10.57
N CYS A 65 11.47 -2.15 -10.40
CA CYS A 65 12.43 -1.31 -9.67
C CYS A 65 12.74 -1.86 -8.27
N ALA A 66 11.72 -2.27 -7.52
CA ALA A 66 11.93 -2.84 -6.18
C ALA A 66 12.71 -4.17 -6.21
N LEU A 67 12.54 -4.99 -7.25
CA LEU A 67 13.31 -6.22 -7.45
C LEU A 67 14.77 -5.91 -7.78
N PHE A 68 15.01 -4.97 -8.70
CA PHE A 68 16.35 -4.52 -9.07
C PHE A 68 17.09 -3.85 -7.93
N ASN A 69 16.41 -3.05 -7.10
CA ASN A 69 17.00 -2.48 -5.89
C ASN A 69 17.46 -3.56 -4.89
N LYS A 70 16.73 -4.67 -4.77
CA LYS A 70 17.18 -5.82 -3.96
C LYS A 70 18.38 -6.50 -4.56
N LEU A 71 18.40 -6.70 -5.89
CA LEU A 71 19.54 -7.28 -6.59
C LEU A 71 20.78 -6.39 -6.47
N LYS A 72 20.62 -5.07 -6.63
CA LYS A 72 21.68 -4.09 -6.43
C LYS A 72 22.22 -4.10 -5.00
N ALA A 73 21.33 -4.16 -4.00
CA ALA A 73 21.76 -4.28 -2.60
C ALA A 73 22.55 -5.57 -2.33
N PHE A 74 22.16 -6.69 -2.98
CA PHE A 74 22.92 -7.94 -2.92
C PHE A 74 24.31 -7.78 -3.53
N TYR A 75 24.46 -7.16 -4.71
CA TYR A 75 25.75 -6.91 -5.32
C TYR A 75 26.64 -6.01 -4.48
N ASN A 76 26.12 -4.92 -3.93
CA ASN A 76 26.86 -4.05 -3.01
C ASN A 76 27.41 -4.83 -1.81
N TRP A 77 26.60 -5.69 -1.22
CA TRP A 77 27.00 -6.57 -0.14
C TRP A 77 28.08 -7.59 -0.60
N ALA A 78 27.90 -8.22 -1.76
CA ALA A 78 28.84 -9.21 -2.29
C ALA A 78 30.22 -8.61 -2.58
N ILE A 79 30.25 -7.40 -3.13
CA ILE A 79 31.47 -6.63 -3.38
C ILE A 79 32.14 -6.25 -2.05
N GLU A 80 31.38 -5.70 -1.10
CA GLU A 80 31.87 -5.35 0.25
C GLU A 80 32.51 -6.55 0.97
N LYS A 81 31.93 -7.74 0.79
CA LYS A 81 32.43 -8.99 1.40
C LYS A 81 33.48 -9.72 0.54
N GLY A 82 33.97 -9.14 -0.53
CA GLY A 82 34.98 -9.73 -1.41
C GLY A 82 34.53 -11.03 -2.10
N LYS A 83 33.20 -11.22 -2.29
CA LYS A 83 32.64 -12.39 -2.98
C LYS A 83 32.70 -12.26 -4.50
N THR A 84 32.73 -11.04 -5.00
CA THR A 84 32.92 -10.69 -6.40
C THR A 84 33.51 -9.28 -6.48
N ALA A 85 34.20 -8.97 -7.59
CA ALA A 85 34.60 -7.60 -7.94
C ALA A 85 33.67 -7.00 -9.03
N ASN A 86 32.70 -7.80 -9.51
CA ASN A 86 31.83 -7.42 -10.62
C ASN A 86 30.68 -6.54 -10.11
N ASP A 87 30.45 -5.39 -10.79
CA ASP A 87 29.32 -4.49 -10.55
C ASP A 87 28.55 -4.26 -11.86
N PRO A 88 27.57 -5.12 -12.19
CA PRO A 88 26.79 -4.98 -13.42
C PRO A 88 25.89 -3.73 -13.42
N PHE A 89 25.63 -3.14 -12.25
CA PHE A 89 24.80 -1.93 -12.12
C PHE A 89 25.54 -0.64 -12.47
N LYS A 90 26.87 -0.67 -12.62
CA LYS A 90 27.67 0.52 -12.93
C LYS A 90 27.30 1.13 -14.29
N SER A 91 26.94 0.30 -15.27
CA SER A 91 26.57 0.71 -16.63
C SER A 91 25.09 0.50 -16.95
N TYR A 92 24.30 -0.03 -16.01
CA TYR A 92 22.87 -0.30 -16.23
C TYR A 92 22.04 0.96 -16.06
N GLU A 93 21.32 1.35 -17.12
CA GLU A 93 20.46 2.54 -17.17
C GLU A 93 18.95 2.23 -17.15
N GLY A 94 18.56 0.97 -16.94
CA GLY A 94 17.16 0.52 -16.95
C GLY A 94 16.34 1.05 -15.78
N VAL A 95 15.50 0.22 -15.18
CA VAL A 95 14.57 0.63 -14.12
C VAL A 95 15.32 0.96 -12.82
N THR A 96 15.77 2.21 -12.68
CA THR A 96 16.57 2.69 -11.54
C THR A 96 15.78 3.46 -10.50
N SER A 97 14.58 3.95 -10.84
CA SER A 97 13.76 4.78 -9.94
C SER A 97 12.28 4.45 -9.99
N GLU A 98 11.64 4.56 -8.82
CA GLU A 98 10.18 4.42 -8.71
C GLU A 98 9.49 5.70 -9.21
N LYS A 99 8.38 5.54 -9.95
CA LYS A 99 7.52 6.64 -10.40
C LYS A 99 6.20 6.60 -9.64
N TYR A 100 5.81 7.74 -9.11
CA TYR A 100 4.56 7.90 -8.38
C TYR A 100 3.85 9.17 -8.85
N GLY A 101 2.54 9.10 -9.04
CA GLY A 101 1.70 10.27 -9.32
C GLY A 101 1.43 11.10 -8.06
N THR A 102 0.79 12.26 -8.27
CA THR A 102 0.26 13.09 -7.20
C THR A 102 -0.79 12.31 -6.38
N PRO A 103 -0.71 12.32 -5.05
CA PRO A 103 -1.73 11.65 -4.23
C PRO A 103 -3.10 12.32 -4.41
N TYR A 104 -4.11 11.56 -4.76
CA TYR A 104 -5.51 11.97 -4.71
C TYR A 104 -6.15 11.53 -3.39
N TYR A 105 -7.10 12.29 -2.90
CA TYR A 105 -7.83 12.00 -1.66
C TYR A 105 -9.28 12.49 -1.77
N ILE A 106 -10.14 12.09 -0.84
CA ILE A 106 -11.50 12.59 -0.71
C ILE A 106 -11.53 13.84 0.17
N THR A 107 -12.36 14.80 -0.20
CA THR A 107 -12.58 16.02 0.59
C THR A 107 -13.36 15.72 1.86
N LEU A 108 -13.49 16.71 2.76
CA LEU A 108 -14.31 16.57 3.96
C LEU A 108 -15.79 16.40 3.61
N GLU A 109 -16.25 17.07 2.54
CA GLU A 109 -17.62 16.96 2.04
C GLU A 109 -17.89 15.54 1.53
N GLU A 110 -17.01 14.98 0.69
CA GLU A 110 -17.14 13.60 0.20
C GLU A 110 -17.08 12.58 1.34
N ARG A 111 -16.18 12.81 2.33
CA ARG A 111 -16.13 11.96 3.52
C ARG A 111 -17.44 12.01 4.32
N ASN A 112 -18.01 13.20 4.51
CA ASN A 112 -19.26 13.38 5.23
C ASN A 112 -20.44 12.79 4.44
N GLN A 113 -20.48 12.96 3.11
CA GLN A 113 -21.45 12.31 2.22
C GLN A 113 -21.44 10.79 2.43
N ILE A 114 -20.26 10.16 2.47
CA ILE A 114 -20.12 8.73 2.76
C ILE A 114 -20.61 8.40 4.18
N ALA A 115 -20.23 9.21 5.18
CA ALA A 115 -20.56 8.97 6.58
C ALA A 115 -22.07 9.00 6.85
N ASP A 116 -22.76 9.95 6.21
CA ASP A 116 -24.18 10.25 6.46
C ASP A 116 -25.13 9.51 5.49
N PHE A 117 -24.57 8.76 4.52
CA PHE A 117 -25.37 7.98 3.58
C PHE A 117 -26.11 6.84 4.29
N ASP A 118 -27.41 6.69 3.98
CA ASP A 118 -28.21 5.61 4.57
C ASP A 118 -27.86 4.25 4.00
N LEU A 119 -27.29 3.40 4.82
CA LEU A 119 -26.98 2.00 4.55
C LEU A 119 -27.75 1.04 5.45
N SER A 120 -28.91 1.44 5.99
CA SER A 120 -29.74 0.60 6.87
C SER A 120 -30.13 -0.74 6.25
N ALA A 121 -30.41 -0.76 4.95
CA ALA A 121 -30.68 -1.98 4.18
C ALA A 121 -29.45 -2.87 3.97
N ARG A 122 -28.25 -2.41 4.33
CA ARG A 122 -26.96 -3.10 4.07
C ARG A 122 -26.05 -3.03 5.30
N PRO A 123 -26.42 -3.65 6.44
CA PRO A 123 -25.76 -3.45 7.73
C PRO A 123 -24.29 -3.88 7.73
N ALA A 124 -23.92 -4.92 6.98
CA ALA A 124 -22.52 -5.32 6.84
C ALA A 124 -21.68 -4.25 6.13
N LEU A 125 -22.24 -3.58 5.11
CA LEU A 125 -21.56 -2.51 4.39
C LEU A 125 -21.51 -1.24 5.25
N ALA A 126 -22.57 -0.94 6.02
CA ALA A 126 -22.61 0.16 7.00
C ALA A 126 -21.48 0.02 8.04
N THR A 127 -21.25 -1.17 8.54
CA THR A 127 -20.11 -1.47 9.44
C THR A 127 -18.77 -1.13 8.80
N GLN A 128 -18.55 -1.53 7.55
CA GLN A 128 -17.29 -1.23 6.85
C GLN A 128 -17.14 0.26 6.52
N ARG A 129 -18.26 0.96 6.24
CA ARG A 129 -18.31 2.41 6.12
C ARG A 129 -17.84 3.09 7.41
N ASP A 130 -18.38 2.68 8.55
CA ASP A 130 -18.01 3.25 9.85
C ASP A 130 -16.50 3.03 10.14
N ILE A 131 -15.97 1.84 9.85
CA ILE A 131 -14.53 1.56 9.97
C ILE A 131 -13.70 2.49 9.05
N PHE A 132 -14.16 2.72 7.82
CA PHE A 132 -13.47 3.62 6.88
C PHE A 132 -13.50 5.07 7.36
N ILE A 133 -14.64 5.56 7.85
CA ILE A 133 -14.78 6.91 8.40
C ILE A 133 -13.89 7.07 9.65
N PHE A 134 -13.88 6.08 10.54
CA PHE A 134 -12.98 6.09 11.69
C PHE A 134 -11.52 6.18 11.26
N GLN A 135 -11.12 5.37 10.26
CA GLN A 135 -9.77 5.42 9.70
C GLN A 135 -9.45 6.79 9.08
N CYS A 136 -10.41 7.45 8.44
CA CYS A 136 -10.27 8.83 7.96
C CYS A 136 -10.05 9.85 9.10
N CYS A 137 -10.58 9.58 10.29
CA CYS A 137 -10.41 10.45 11.46
C CYS A 137 -9.05 10.30 12.15
N ILE A 138 -8.39 9.15 12.02
CA ILE A 138 -7.11 8.87 12.72
C ILE A 138 -5.91 8.69 11.79
N GLY A 139 -6.12 8.52 10.49
CA GLY A 139 -5.08 8.48 9.46
C GLY A 139 -4.12 7.29 9.54
N CYS A 140 -4.38 6.27 10.36
CA CYS A 140 -3.49 5.12 10.52
C CYS A 140 -3.46 4.21 9.28
N ARG A 141 -2.41 3.39 9.16
CA ARG A 141 -2.38 2.32 8.14
C ARG A 141 -3.35 1.21 8.51
N VAL A 142 -3.89 0.50 7.51
CA VAL A 142 -4.82 -0.62 7.72
C VAL A 142 -4.23 -1.71 8.62
N SER A 143 -2.93 -1.99 8.51
CA SER A 143 -2.24 -2.94 9.37
C SER A 143 -2.21 -2.53 10.84
N ASP A 144 -2.15 -1.24 11.11
CA ASP A 144 -2.18 -0.69 12.46
C ASP A 144 -3.63 -0.61 12.97
N LEU A 145 -4.56 -0.13 12.12
CA LEU A 145 -5.98 -0.08 12.42
C LEU A 145 -6.55 -1.42 12.93
N MET A 146 -6.26 -2.51 12.20
CA MET A 146 -6.79 -3.85 12.49
C MET A 146 -6.25 -4.49 13.77
N ARG A 147 -5.33 -3.83 14.45
CA ARG A 147 -4.74 -4.28 15.71
C ARG A 147 -5.10 -3.41 16.90
N LEU A 148 -5.81 -2.29 16.67
CA LEU A 148 -6.20 -1.40 17.74
C LEU A 148 -7.19 -2.09 18.68
N THR A 149 -6.90 -1.97 19.96
CA THR A 149 -7.71 -2.49 21.06
C THR A 149 -8.21 -1.35 21.93
N GLU A 150 -9.12 -1.61 22.84
CA GLU A 150 -9.62 -0.59 23.79
C GLU A 150 -8.48 0.03 24.63
N SER A 151 -7.40 -0.71 24.89
CA SER A 151 -6.21 -0.19 25.58
C SER A 151 -5.43 0.88 24.78
N ASN A 152 -5.69 1.01 23.48
CA ASN A 152 -5.10 2.06 22.66
C ASN A 152 -5.87 3.39 22.74
N ILE A 153 -7.00 3.42 23.45
CA ILE A 153 -7.78 4.64 23.66
C ILE A 153 -7.39 5.22 25.02
N ILE A 154 -6.63 6.31 25.02
CA ILE A 154 -6.05 6.94 26.19
C ILE A 154 -6.42 8.43 26.17
N ASP A 155 -7.06 8.92 27.22
CA ASP A 155 -7.41 10.34 27.41
C ASP A 155 -8.06 11.02 26.18
N GLY A 156 -8.96 10.29 25.50
CA GLY A 156 -9.65 10.78 24.30
C GLY A 156 -8.82 10.80 23.03
N ALA A 157 -7.68 10.12 23.01
CA ALA A 157 -6.83 9.93 21.83
C ALA A 157 -6.64 8.45 21.52
N VAL A 158 -6.30 8.14 20.26
CA VAL A 158 -5.77 6.82 19.86
C VAL A 158 -4.26 6.89 19.93
N GLU A 159 -3.67 5.99 20.72
CA GLU A 159 -2.21 5.87 20.84
C GLU A 159 -1.71 4.50 20.40
N TYR A 160 -0.70 4.48 19.52
CA TYR A 160 -0.13 3.24 19.00
C TYR A 160 1.28 3.44 18.45
N ILE A 161 2.05 2.35 18.38
CA ILE A 161 3.34 2.32 17.70
C ILE A 161 3.14 1.67 16.32
N PRO A 162 3.41 2.40 15.20
CA PRO A 162 3.21 1.87 13.86
C PRO A 162 4.10 0.66 13.57
N THR A 163 3.52 -0.40 13.00
CA THR A 163 4.23 -1.67 12.73
C THR A 163 5.42 -1.49 11.78
N LYS A 164 5.26 -0.64 10.77
CA LYS A 164 6.29 -0.44 9.73
C LYS A 164 7.55 0.25 10.24
N THR A 165 7.46 0.96 11.37
CA THR A 165 8.56 1.73 11.96
C THR A 165 9.08 1.12 13.26
N LYS A 166 8.79 -0.17 13.51
CA LYS A 166 9.35 -0.91 14.64
C LYS A 166 10.84 -1.12 14.42
N GLY A 167 11.66 -0.27 15.01
CA GLY A 167 13.12 -0.29 15.00
C GLY A 167 13.66 0.51 16.17
N GLU A 168 14.95 0.85 16.18
CA GLU A 168 15.60 1.56 17.28
C GLU A 168 15.00 2.93 17.60
N ASN A 169 14.28 3.56 16.65
CA ASN A 169 13.61 4.85 16.79
C ASN A 169 12.08 4.73 16.79
N GLN A 170 11.52 3.91 17.68
CA GLN A 170 10.07 3.79 17.82
C GLN A 170 9.46 5.10 18.32
N LYS A 171 8.54 5.68 17.54
CA LYS A 171 7.76 6.85 17.95
C LYS A 171 6.30 6.43 18.15
N THR A 172 5.73 6.76 19.29
CA THR A 172 4.29 6.63 19.53
C THR A 172 3.56 7.67 18.70
N VAL A 173 2.52 7.24 18.01
CA VAL A 173 1.56 8.10 17.33
C VAL A 173 0.40 8.29 18.28
N SER A 174 0.04 9.56 18.55
CA SER A 174 -1.14 9.94 19.33
C SER A 174 -2.01 10.83 18.45
N VAL A 175 -3.28 10.46 18.29
CA VAL A 175 -4.27 11.20 17.48
C VAL A 175 -5.50 11.47 18.31
N PRO A 176 -5.80 12.74 18.64
CA PRO A 176 -7.02 13.11 19.33
C PRO A 176 -8.27 12.66 18.55
N LEU A 177 -9.23 12.08 19.25
CA LEU A 177 -10.48 11.61 18.67
C LEU A 177 -11.49 12.76 18.57
N ASN A 178 -11.97 13.01 17.36
CA ASN A 178 -13.08 13.94 17.16
C ASN A 178 -14.43 13.26 17.50
N ASN A 179 -15.50 14.05 17.58
CA ASN A 179 -16.83 13.56 17.94
C ASN A 179 -17.31 12.40 17.06
N ARG A 180 -17.07 12.46 15.74
CA ARG A 180 -17.45 11.39 14.79
C ARG A 180 -16.72 10.08 15.10
N ALA A 181 -15.44 10.14 15.42
CA ALA A 181 -14.66 8.96 15.79
C ALA A 181 -15.15 8.37 17.12
N MET A 182 -15.48 9.22 18.11
CA MET A 182 -16.03 8.80 19.40
C MET A 182 -17.41 8.15 19.24
N GLU A 183 -18.31 8.73 18.43
CA GLU A 183 -19.62 8.14 18.12
C GLU A 183 -19.49 6.74 17.53
N ILE A 184 -18.56 6.55 16.57
CA ILE A 184 -18.31 5.24 15.97
C ILE A 184 -17.79 4.25 17.02
N LEU A 185 -16.81 4.62 17.83
CA LEU A 185 -16.31 3.74 18.90
C LEU A 185 -17.40 3.32 19.86
N ASN A 186 -18.23 4.26 20.32
CA ASN A 186 -19.33 4.00 21.24
C ASN A 186 -20.37 3.03 20.64
N ARG A 187 -20.64 3.14 19.32
CA ARG A 187 -21.57 2.23 18.61
C ARG A 187 -21.11 0.77 18.65
N TYR A 188 -19.81 0.52 18.60
CA TYR A 188 -19.26 -0.84 18.56
C TYR A 188 -18.69 -1.33 19.90
N LYS A 189 -18.71 -0.51 20.95
CA LYS A 189 -18.18 -0.86 22.26
C LYS A 189 -18.86 -2.12 22.81
N GLY A 190 -18.06 -3.08 23.26
CA GLY A 190 -18.54 -4.36 23.80
C GLY A 190 -19.01 -5.37 22.75
N ASN A 191 -19.11 -5.01 21.47
CA ASN A 191 -19.61 -5.87 20.39
C ASN A 191 -18.48 -6.40 19.47
N THR A 192 -17.23 -6.38 19.94
CA THR A 192 -16.07 -6.79 19.16
C THR A 192 -15.39 -8.02 19.74
N LYS A 193 -14.67 -8.75 18.89
CA LYS A 193 -13.92 -9.94 19.35
C LYS A 193 -12.52 -9.51 19.83
N LYS A 194 -12.00 -10.20 20.84
CA LYS A 194 -10.62 -10.05 21.34
C LYS A 194 -10.24 -8.64 21.81
N GLY A 195 -11.17 -7.85 22.30
CA GLY A 195 -10.92 -6.48 22.77
C GLY A 195 -10.55 -5.49 21.66
N LEU A 196 -10.78 -5.84 20.39
CA LEU A 196 -10.59 -4.91 19.26
C LEU A 196 -11.60 -3.75 19.33
N ILE A 197 -11.21 -2.57 18.88
CA ILE A 197 -12.10 -1.40 18.93
C ILE A 197 -13.25 -1.46 17.92
N LEU A 198 -13.08 -2.19 16.80
CA LEU A 198 -14.06 -2.28 15.72
C LEU A 198 -14.11 -3.72 15.16
N PRO A 199 -15.23 -4.16 14.54
CA PRO A 199 -15.39 -5.52 14.02
C PRO A 199 -14.70 -5.68 12.65
N PHE A 200 -13.39 -5.82 12.65
CA PHE A 200 -12.57 -5.93 11.45
C PHE A 200 -12.79 -7.22 10.66
N ILE A 201 -12.69 -7.11 9.33
CA ILE A 201 -12.60 -8.23 8.37
C ILE A 201 -11.20 -8.24 7.75
N SER A 202 -10.92 -9.20 6.84
CA SER A 202 -9.62 -9.20 6.15
C SER A 202 -9.40 -7.91 5.32
N SER A 203 -8.15 -7.46 5.21
CA SER A 203 -7.81 -6.24 4.48
C SER A 203 -8.26 -6.26 3.02
N GLN A 204 -8.26 -7.44 2.38
CA GLN A 204 -8.77 -7.59 1.01
C GLN A 204 -10.27 -7.31 0.96
N LYS A 205 -11.08 -7.98 1.77
CA LYS A 205 -12.53 -7.75 1.83
C LYS A 205 -12.87 -6.32 2.23
N TYR A 206 -12.07 -5.72 3.10
CA TYR A 206 -12.24 -4.33 3.49
C TYR A 206 -12.01 -3.36 2.30
N ASN A 207 -10.96 -3.58 1.51
CA ASN A 207 -10.73 -2.79 0.29
C ASN A 207 -11.84 -2.95 -0.75
N ASP A 208 -12.40 -4.16 -0.90
CA ASP A 208 -13.52 -4.42 -1.79
C ASP A 208 -14.78 -3.68 -1.30
N ALA A 209 -15.05 -3.73 0.02
CA ALA A 209 -16.15 -2.98 0.63
C ALA A 209 -15.99 -1.46 0.46
N ILE A 210 -14.78 -0.90 0.57
CA ILE A 210 -14.53 0.53 0.34
C ILE A 210 -14.93 0.93 -1.09
N LYS A 211 -14.55 0.16 -2.10
CA LYS A 211 -14.94 0.44 -3.50
C LYS A 211 -16.46 0.41 -3.68
N GLU A 212 -17.12 -0.54 -3.02
CA GLU A 212 -18.57 -0.65 -3.03
C GLU A 212 -19.23 0.54 -2.33
N ILE A 213 -18.75 0.94 -1.16
CA ILE A 213 -19.21 2.12 -0.41
C ILE A 213 -19.14 3.37 -1.29
N PHE A 214 -18.00 3.64 -1.91
CA PHE A 214 -17.84 4.79 -2.80
C PHE A 214 -18.83 4.77 -3.95
N THR A 215 -19.07 3.60 -4.53
CA THR A 215 -20.03 3.41 -5.64
C THR A 215 -21.46 3.70 -5.18
N VAL A 216 -21.88 3.12 -4.06
CA VAL A 216 -23.24 3.27 -3.55
C VAL A 216 -23.51 4.70 -3.04
N CYS A 217 -22.50 5.33 -2.42
CA CYS A 217 -22.61 6.72 -1.95
C CYS A 217 -22.45 7.76 -3.07
N GLY A 218 -22.25 7.36 -4.32
CA GLY A 218 -22.14 8.27 -5.46
C GLY A 218 -20.83 9.07 -5.55
N VAL A 219 -19.77 8.66 -4.82
CA VAL A 219 -18.45 9.29 -4.90
C VAL A 219 -17.67 8.64 -6.04
N THR A 220 -17.86 9.14 -7.27
CA THR A 220 -17.41 8.48 -8.50
C THR A 220 -16.63 9.39 -9.45
N ARG A 221 -16.27 10.62 -9.02
CA ARG A 221 -15.49 11.55 -9.86
C ARG A 221 -14.19 10.93 -10.36
N ASN A 222 -13.70 11.41 -11.49
CA ASN A 222 -12.42 11.00 -12.01
C ASN A 222 -11.26 11.59 -11.22
N VAL A 223 -10.20 10.79 -11.07
CA VAL A 223 -8.91 11.19 -10.49
C VAL A 223 -7.80 10.77 -11.43
N THR A 224 -6.73 11.56 -11.48
CA THR A 224 -5.51 11.21 -12.22
C THR A 224 -4.71 10.21 -11.43
N VAL A 225 -4.41 9.09 -12.04
CA VAL A 225 -3.56 8.04 -11.46
C VAL A 225 -2.46 7.68 -12.46
N VAL A 226 -1.30 7.28 -11.95
CA VAL A 226 -0.27 6.67 -12.80
C VAL A 226 -0.60 5.20 -12.97
N ASP A 227 -0.80 4.76 -14.20
CA ASP A 227 -0.97 3.34 -14.50
C ASP A 227 0.30 2.59 -14.13
N SER A 228 0.15 1.51 -13.36
CA SER A 228 1.30 0.80 -12.80
C SER A 228 2.13 0.06 -13.83
N ILE A 229 1.57 -0.26 -15.01
CA ILE A 229 2.22 -1.03 -16.07
C ILE A 229 2.86 -0.09 -17.09
N THR A 230 2.07 0.85 -17.63
CA THR A 230 2.55 1.77 -18.67
C THR A 230 3.38 2.93 -18.09
N GLY A 231 3.12 3.30 -16.83
CA GLY A 231 3.73 4.49 -16.20
C GLY A 231 3.14 5.81 -16.69
N GLU A 232 2.04 5.77 -17.45
CA GLU A 232 1.33 6.94 -17.97
C GLU A 232 0.26 7.44 -17.01
N GLU A 233 -0.03 8.72 -17.06
CA GLU A 233 -1.16 9.30 -16.34
C GLU A 233 -2.47 8.98 -17.05
N VAL A 234 -3.40 8.37 -16.29
CA VAL A 234 -4.73 8.00 -16.78
C VAL A 234 -5.82 8.48 -15.82
N GLN A 235 -6.99 8.79 -16.40
CA GLN A 235 -8.17 9.13 -15.61
C GLN A 235 -8.92 7.87 -15.20
N ARG A 236 -9.20 7.74 -13.90
CA ARG A 236 -9.96 6.61 -13.35
C ARG A 236 -11.03 7.13 -12.38
N PRO A 237 -12.24 6.55 -12.38
CA PRO A 237 -13.23 6.85 -11.34
C PRO A 237 -12.67 6.49 -9.96
N ILE A 238 -12.82 7.40 -8.98
CA ILE A 238 -12.22 7.25 -7.65
C ILE A 238 -12.71 5.99 -6.92
N ASN A 239 -13.96 5.56 -7.13
CA ASN A 239 -14.51 4.33 -6.58
C ASN A 239 -13.82 3.06 -7.09
N LYS A 240 -13.20 3.10 -8.28
CA LYS A 240 -12.44 1.95 -8.83
C LYS A 240 -11.04 1.82 -8.23
N VAL A 241 -10.46 2.93 -7.75
CA VAL A 241 -9.11 3.00 -7.19
C VAL A 241 -9.10 3.25 -5.68
N ALA A 242 -10.28 3.36 -5.06
CA ALA A 242 -10.42 3.53 -3.62
C ALA A 242 -9.89 2.30 -2.86
N SER A 243 -9.27 2.56 -1.72
CA SER A 243 -8.72 1.55 -0.82
C SER A 243 -8.58 2.12 0.60
N SER A 244 -8.23 1.29 1.56
CA SER A 244 -7.93 1.70 2.94
C SER A 244 -6.85 2.80 3.03
N HIS A 245 -5.95 2.87 2.04
CA HIS A 245 -4.95 3.94 1.98
C HIS A 245 -5.58 5.32 1.67
N MET A 246 -6.76 5.35 1.04
CA MET A 246 -7.52 6.57 0.80
C MET A 246 -7.93 7.27 2.11
N ALA A 247 -8.29 6.50 3.15
CA ALA A 247 -8.60 7.05 4.46
C ALA A 247 -7.41 7.84 5.05
N ARG A 248 -6.20 7.29 4.93
CA ARG A 248 -4.99 7.98 5.37
C ARG A 248 -4.69 9.22 4.52
N ARG A 249 -4.92 9.13 3.20
CA ARG A 249 -4.79 10.30 2.30
C ARG A 249 -5.81 11.37 2.64
N CYS A 250 -7.05 10.99 2.94
CA CYS A 250 -8.09 11.90 3.43
C CYS A 250 -7.66 12.63 4.69
N PHE A 251 -7.13 11.91 5.68
CA PHE A 251 -6.64 12.49 6.93
C PHE A 251 -5.53 13.52 6.66
N VAL A 252 -4.46 13.12 5.98
CA VAL A 252 -3.30 13.97 5.74
C VAL A 252 -3.66 15.15 4.83
N GLY A 253 -4.34 14.92 3.70
CA GLY A 253 -4.68 15.96 2.72
C GLY A 253 -5.58 17.04 3.30
N ASN A 254 -6.61 16.66 4.07
CA ASN A 254 -7.49 17.65 4.70
C ASN A 254 -6.84 18.38 5.89
N LEU A 255 -5.88 17.76 6.59
CA LEU A 255 -5.13 18.43 7.65
C LEU A 255 -4.17 19.49 7.10
N TYR A 256 -3.55 19.26 5.94
CA TYR A 256 -2.70 20.25 5.30
C TYR A 256 -3.42 21.58 4.98
N GLN A 257 -4.73 21.53 4.75
CA GLN A 257 -5.53 22.75 4.54
C GLN A 257 -5.79 23.52 5.84
N LYS A 258 -5.61 22.90 7.01
CA LYS A 258 -5.99 23.47 8.32
C LYS A 258 -4.80 23.71 9.24
N ILE A 259 -3.74 22.93 9.12
CA ILE A 259 -2.58 22.94 9.99
C ILE A 259 -1.36 23.38 9.17
N GLN A 260 -0.75 24.50 9.58
CA GLN A 260 0.42 25.05 8.90
C GLN A 260 1.72 24.28 9.23
N ASP A 261 1.78 23.57 10.36
CA ASP A 261 2.95 22.79 10.76
C ASP A 261 2.89 21.37 10.18
N PRO A 262 3.70 21.06 9.14
CA PRO A 262 3.77 19.73 8.55
C PRO A 262 4.34 18.68 9.52
N ASN A 263 5.15 19.08 10.51
CA ASN A 263 5.73 18.12 11.46
C ASN A 263 4.65 17.57 12.41
N LEU A 264 3.69 18.41 12.80
CA LEU A 264 2.54 17.97 13.59
C LEU A 264 1.71 16.95 12.81
N ILE A 265 1.42 17.21 11.52
CA ILE A 265 0.68 16.26 10.66
C ILE A 265 1.50 14.96 10.49
N ALA A 266 2.82 15.06 10.31
CA ALA A 266 3.69 13.89 10.18
C ALA A 266 3.68 13.03 11.46
N SER A 267 3.74 13.65 12.66
CA SER A 267 3.69 12.94 13.94
C SER A 267 2.38 12.20 14.12
N MET A 268 1.23 12.87 13.88
CA MET A 268 -0.11 12.28 13.98
C MET A 268 -0.35 11.15 12.95
N SER A 269 0.25 11.24 11.79
CA SER A 269 0.13 10.23 10.73
C SER A 269 1.22 9.16 10.78
N GLY A 270 2.21 9.26 11.67
CA GLY A 270 3.32 8.31 11.78
C GLY A 270 4.19 8.26 10.51
N HIS A 271 4.43 9.41 9.87
CA HIS A 271 5.45 9.57 8.85
C HIS A 271 6.79 9.92 9.50
N ALA A 272 7.87 9.34 8.96
CA ALA A 272 9.21 9.75 9.36
C ALA A 272 9.50 11.17 8.87
N GLU A 273 10.30 11.92 9.64
CA GLU A 273 10.82 13.20 9.23
C GLU A 273 11.61 13.08 7.91
N GLY A 274 11.43 14.04 6.99
CA GLY A 274 12.06 14.00 5.66
C GLY A 274 11.50 12.93 4.70
N SER A 275 10.41 12.23 5.05
CA SER A 275 9.81 11.18 4.23
C SER A 275 9.40 11.72 2.84
N LYS A 276 9.99 11.16 1.76
CA LYS A 276 9.58 11.43 0.38
C LYS A 276 8.10 11.14 0.14
N ALA A 277 7.55 10.12 0.81
CA ALA A 277 6.13 9.79 0.72
C ALA A 277 5.24 10.85 1.34
N PHE A 278 5.69 11.51 2.41
CA PHE A 278 4.97 12.60 3.05
C PHE A 278 5.10 13.91 2.27
N ALA A 279 6.29 14.19 1.71
CA ALA A 279 6.53 15.40 0.91
C ALA A 279 5.57 15.54 -0.28
N ARG A 280 5.07 14.42 -0.84
CA ARG A 280 4.09 14.42 -1.95
C ARG A 280 2.75 15.04 -1.56
N TYR A 281 2.38 15.06 -0.29
CA TYR A 281 1.15 15.73 0.17
C TYR A 281 1.28 17.26 0.20
N ARG A 282 2.50 17.81 0.11
CA ARG A 282 2.73 19.27 0.01
C ARG A 282 2.38 19.83 -1.37
N ALA A 283 2.25 18.97 -2.37
CA ALA A 283 1.94 19.36 -3.75
C ALA A 283 0.43 19.32 -4.08
N ILE A 284 -0.41 19.18 -3.05
CA ILE A 284 -1.88 19.10 -3.19
C ILE A 284 -2.54 20.44 -2.91
#